data_5242b4e0c729d73bfb3bce6626092de1
#
_entry.id   5242b4e0c729d73bfb3bce6626092de1
#
_cell.length_a   1.000
_cell.length_b   1.000
_cell.length_c   1.000
_cell.angle_alpha   90.00
_cell.angle_beta   90.00
_cell.angle_gamma   90.00
#
_symmetry.space_group_name_H-M   'P 1'
#
loop_
_entity.id
_entity.type
_entity.pdbx_description
1 polymer ?
#
loop_
_entity_poly.entity_id
_entity_poly.type
_entity_poly.pdbx_seq_one_letter_code
_entity_poly.pdbx_strand_id
1 'polypeptide(L)'
;MEFQKTKQPFDLCRHLLENSQTAYVKFQAASCLKNGVIRDWKYLKENKSNMQLLTYLFEYVVNRENLEPFVREQLLLVCAIVLKRMNSDGK
;
A
#
# COMPACT_ATOMS: atom_id res chain seq x y z
N MET A 1 19.94 10.94 9.60
CA MET A 1 19.03 10.99 8.49
C MET A 1 17.66 11.32 8.88
N GLU A 2 17.12 12.25 8.23
CA GLU A 2 15.77 12.66 8.58
C GLU A 2 14.73 12.22 7.61
N PHE A 3 15.10 11.51 6.60
CA PHE A 3 14.12 11.23 5.56
C PHE A 3 12.94 10.42 6.09
N GLN A 4 13.17 9.57 7.07
CA GLN A 4 12.05 8.77 7.54
C GLN A 4 11.10 9.58 8.39
N LYS A 5 11.48 10.74 8.84
CA LYS A 5 10.57 11.57 9.60
C LYS A 5 9.61 12.30 8.72
N THR A 6 10.06 12.67 7.55
CA THR A 6 9.24 13.46 6.65
C THR A 6 8.59 12.63 5.58
N LYS A 7 9.09 11.45 5.35
CA LYS A 7 8.57 10.62 4.28
C LYS A 7 7.69 9.54 4.81
N GLN A 8 6.61 9.31 4.12
CA GLN A 8 5.83 8.14 4.40
C GLN A 8 6.57 6.93 3.88
N PRO A 9 6.46 5.81 4.57
CA PRO A 9 7.03 4.58 4.06
C PRO A 9 6.42 4.16 2.73
N PHE A 10 5.34 4.81 2.34
CA PHE A 10 4.64 4.42 1.12
C PHE A 10 5.50 4.63 -0.12
N ASP A 11 6.26 5.72 -0.17
CA ASP A 11 7.10 5.95 -1.32
C ASP A 11 8.14 4.86 -1.46
N LEU A 12 8.74 4.46 -0.36
CA LEU A 12 9.73 3.38 -0.38
C LEU A 12 9.08 2.06 -0.78
N CYS A 13 7.91 1.79 -0.25
CA CYS A 13 7.21 0.55 -0.57
C CYS A 13 6.84 0.50 -2.05
N ARG A 14 6.40 1.62 -2.60
CA ARG A 14 6.09 1.67 -4.02
C ARG A 14 7.32 1.43 -4.86
N HIS A 15 8.44 2.03 -4.46
CA HIS A 15 9.68 1.81 -5.17
C HIS A 15 10.08 0.35 -5.14
N LEU A 16 9.96 -0.28 -3.99
CA LEU A 16 10.30 -1.70 -3.88
C LEU A 16 9.38 -2.56 -4.72
N LEU A 17 8.10 -2.24 -4.73
CA LEU A 17 7.14 -3.00 -5.52
C LEU A 17 7.45 -2.93 -7.00
N GLU A 18 7.85 -1.77 -7.47
CA GLU A 18 8.04 -1.58 -8.90
C GLU A 18 9.41 -2.01 -9.38
N ASN A 19 10.41 -1.96 -8.51
CA ASN A 19 11.77 -2.23 -8.95
C ASN A 19 12.31 -3.56 -8.48
N SER A 20 11.69 -4.18 -7.51
CA SER A 20 12.16 -5.47 -7.03
C SER A 20 11.66 -6.57 -7.93
N GLN A 21 12.51 -7.56 -8.14
CA GLN A 21 12.14 -8.72 -8.93
C GLN A 21 11.86 -9.94 -8.07
N THR A 22 12.08 -9.80 -6.78
CA THR A 22 11.90 -10.91 -5.86
C THR A 22 10.52 -10.83 -5.25
N ALA A 23 9.76 -11.91 -5.35
CA ALA A 23 8.42 -11.94 -4.78
C ALA A 23 8.45 -11.70 -3.27
N TYR A 24 9.48 -12.20 -2.60
CA TYR A 24 9.60 -12.02 -1.17
C TYR A 24 9.68 -10.53 -0.80
N VAL A 25 10.50 -9.78 -1.54
CA VAL A 25 10.63 -8.35 -1.27
C VAL A 25 9.32 -7.64 -1.56
N LYS A 26 8.63 -8.03 -2.62
CA LYS A 26 7.33 -7.44 -2.92
C LYS A 26 6.34 -7.71 -1.81
N PHE A 27 6.35 -8.92 -1.27
CA PHE A 27 5.48 -9.27 -0.17
C PHE A 27 5.82 -8.42 1.07
N GLN A 28 7.10 -8.24 1.33
CA GLN A 28 7.51 -7.40 2.46
C GLN A 28 7.04 -5.97 2.28
N ALA A 29 7.15 -5.46 1.06
CA ALA A 29 6.69 -4.09 0.79
C ALA A 29 5.19 -4.00 1.02
N ALA A 30 4.44 -5.00 0.58
CA ALA A 30 2.99 -5.00 0.78
C ALA A 30 2.65 -5.04 2.25
N SER A 31 3.40 -5.82 3.03
CA SER A 31 3.17 -5.88 4.47
C SER A 31 3.45 -4.53 5.12
N CYS A 32 4.51 -3.86 4.68
CA CYS A 32 4.80 -2.52 5.16
C CYS A 32 3.66 -1.56 4.85
N LEU A 33 3.12 -1.66 3.65
CA LEU A 33 1.99 -0.82 3.27
C LEU A 33 0.79 -1.08 4.19
N LYS A 34 0.53 -2.34 4.47
CA LYS A 34 -0.59 -2.68 5.34
C LYS A 34 -0.43 -2.02 6.71
N ASN A 35 0.75 -2.20 7.29
CA ASN A 35 0.99 -1.64 8.61
C ASN A 35 0.97 -0.11 8.58
N GLY A 36 1.50 0.47 7.52
CA GLY A 36 1.51 1.91 7.39
C GLY A 36 0.11 2.48 7.27
N VAL A 37 -0.75 1.80 6.51
CA VAL A 37 -2.12 2.25 6.35
C VAL A 37 -2.84 2.24 7.70
N ILE A 38 -2.64 1.20 8.47
CA ILE A 38 -3.31 1.10 9.76
C ILE A 38 -2.79 2.16 10.71
N ARG A 39 -1.47 2.33 10.76
CA ARG A 39 -0.86 3.24 11.71
C ARG A 39 -1.11 4.70 11.36
N ASP A 40 -1.01 5.02 10.08
CA ASP A 40 -1.04 6.41 9.65
C ASP A 40 -2.35 6.76 8.96
N TRP A 41 -3.43 6.08 9.29
CA TRP A 41 -4.69 6.28 8.59
C TRP A 41 -5.16 7.72 8.67
N LYS A 42 -5.03 8.34 9.82
CA LYS A 42 -5.48 9.71 9.97
C LYS A 42 -4.75 10.64 9.01
N TYR A 43 -3.44 10.44 8.88
CA TYR A 43 -2.65 11.25 7.96
C TYR A 43 -3.11 11.03 6.52
N LEU A 44 -3.32 9.77 6.16
CA LEU A 44 -3.75 9.44 4.81
C LEU A 44 -5.10 10.06 4.49
N LYS A 45 -6.00 10.02 5.45
CA LYS A 45 -7.33 10.57 5.25
C LYS A 45 -7.28 12.09 5.08
N GLU A 46 -6.48 12.75 5.89
CA GLU A 46 -6.40 14.20 5.84
C GLU A 46 -5.77 14.70 4.55
N ASN A 47 -4.85 13.93 4.00
CA ASN A 47 -4.17 14.32 2.78
C ASN A 47 -4.78 13.67 1.55
N LYS A 48 -5.84 12.91 1.72
CA LYS A 48 -6.52 12.23 0.63
C LYS A 48 -5.60 11.27 -0.12
N SER A 49 -4.54 10.88 0.55
CA SER A 49 -3.60 9.92 -0.04
C SER A 49 -4.18 8.53 -0.09
N ASN A 50 -5.20 8.26 0.73
CA ASN A 50 -5.81 6.94 0.73
C ASN A 50 -6.38 6.58 -0.64
N MET A 51 -7.02 7.54 -1.32
CA MET A 51 -7.54 7.27 -2.65
C MET A 51 -6.43 7.02 -3.65
N GLN A 52 -5.37 7.80 -3.56
CA GLN A 52 -4.26 7.62 -4.48
C GLN A 52 -3.60 6.27 -4.26
N LEU A 53 -3.43 5.90 -3.03
CA LEU A 53 -2.84 4.61 -2.71
C LEU A 53 -3.70 3.46 -3.22
N LEU A 54 -4.99 3.56 -3.00
CA LEU A 54 -5.92 2.52 -3.44
C LEU A 54 -5.87 2.36 -4.95
N THR A 55 -5.92 3.47 -5.67
CA THR A 55 -5.87 3.43 -7.12
C THR A 55 -4.55 2.83 -7.60
N TYR A 56 -3.46 3.23 -6.97
CA TYR A 56 -2.16 2.70 -7.36
C TYR A 56 -2.11 1.19 -7.18
N LEU A 57 -2.59 0.71 -6.04
CA LEU A 57 -2.52 -0.72 -5.77
C LEU A 57 -3.41 -1.52 -6.72
N PHE A 58 -4.59 -1.01 -7.01
CA PHE A 58 -5.46 -1.67 -7.96
C PHE A 58 -4.81 -1.78 -9.32
N GLU A 59 -4.25 -0.68 -9.79
CA GLU A 59 -3.61 -0.69 -11.10
C GLU A 59 -2.39 -1.60 -11.11
N TYR A 60 -1.66 -1.61 -10.02
CA TYR A 60 -0.50 -2.47 -9.92
C TYR A 60 -0.91 -3.94 -10.08
N VAL A 61 -1.93 -4.35 -9.34
CA VAL A 61 -2.37 -5.74 -9.38
C VAL A 61 -2.95 -6.09 -10.75
N VAL A 62 -3.75 -5.19 -11.30
CA VAL A 62 -4.41 -5.47 -12.57
C VAL A 62 -3.39 -5.59 -13.70
N ASN A 63 -2.36 -4.75 -13.67
CA ASN A 63 -1.41 -4.71 -14.77
C ASN A 63 -0.33 -5.78 -14.68
N ARG A 64 -0.25 -6.49 -13.57
CA ARG A 64 0.79 -7.50 -13.41
C ARG A 64 0.15 -8.87 -13.33
N GLU A 65 0.10 -9.53 -14.47
CA GLU A 65 -0.56 -10.83 -14.53
C GLU A 65 0.27 -11.93 -13.89
N ASN A 66 1.59 -11.74 -13.86
CA ASN A 66 2.47 -12.76 -13.32
C ASN A 66 2.78 -12.57 -11.84
N LEU A 67 1.99 -11.74 -11.20
CA LEU A 67 2.20 -11.48 -9.78
C LEU A 67 1.96 -12.74 -8.98
N GLU A 68 2.86 -13.01 -8.03
CA GLU A 68 2.71 -14.19 -7.19
C GLU A 68 1.42 -14.12 -6.40
N PRO A 69 0.72 -15.25 -6.23
CA PRO A 69 -0.57 -15.21 -5.53
C PRO A 69 -0.47 -14.64 -4.13
N PHE A 70 0.56 -14.98 -3.37
CA PHE A 70 0.64 -14.48 -2.00
C PHE A 70 0.93 -12.98 -1.98
N VAL A 71 1.65 -12.47 -2.97
CA VAL A 71 1.87 -11.04 -3.08
C VAL A 71 0.59 -10.33 -3.45
N ARG A 72 -0.11 -10.88 -4.43
CA ARG A 72 -1.37 -10.29 -4.88
C ARG A 72 -2.38 -10.25 -3.76
N GLU A 73 -2.50 -11.33 -3.00
CA GLU A 73 -3.45 -11.38 -1.92
C GLU A 73 -3.11 -10.35 -0.84
N GLN A 74 -1.83 -10.17 -0.57
CA GLN A 74 -1.43 -9.18 0.41
C GLN A 74 -1.79 -7.78 -0.04
N LEU A 75 -1.57 -7.48 -1.31
CA LEU A 75 -1.92 -6.17 -1.85
C LEU A 75 -3.42 -5.94 -1.84
N LEU A 76 -4.18 -6.97 -2.19
CA LEU A 76 -5.64 -6.87 -2.14
C LEU A 76 -6.12 -6.70 -0.72
N LEU A 77 -5.44 -7.29 0.24
CA LEU A 77 -5.78 -7.09 1.64
C LEU A 77 -5.61 -5.64 2.02
N VAL A 78 -4.53 -5.02 1.56
CA VAL A 78 -4.34 -3.60 1.83
C VAL A 78 -5.48 -2.79 1.24
N CYS A 79 -5.88 -3.10 0.02
CA CYS A 79 -6.99 -2.42 -0.61
C CYS A 79 -8.26 -2.59 0.20
N ALA A 80 -8.51 -3.80 0.69
CA ALA A 80 -9.70 -4.06 1.48
C ALA A 80 -9.69 -3.24 2.77
N ILE A 81 -8.53 -3.14 3.39
CA ILE A 81 -8.42 -2.36 4.63
C ILE A 81 -8.73 -0.89 4.36
N VAL A 82 -8.18 -0.36 3.27
CA VAL A 82 -8.43 1.03 2.92
C VAL A 82 -9.91 1.27 2.69
N LEU A 83 -10.53 0.40 1.91
CA LEU A 83 -11.96 0.54 1.61
C LEU A 83 -12.80 0.43 2.87
N LYS A 84 -12.47 -0.51 3.72
CA LYS A 84 -13.25 -0.70 4.93
C LYS A 84 -13.16 0.52 5.84
N ARG A 85 -11.97 1.07 5.96
CA ARG A 85 -11.79 2.24 6.81
C ARG A 85 -12.46 3.47 6.23
N MET A 86 -12.43 3.57 4.90
CA MET A 86 -13.11 4.70 4.26
C MET A 86 -14.60 4.64 4.51
N ASN A 87 -15.18 3.46 4.47
CA ASN A 87 -16.61 3.31 4.75
C ASN A 87 -16.91 3.63 6.20
N SER A 88 -16.05 3.17 7.10
CA SER A 88 -16.27 3.43 8.52
C SER A 88 -16.18 4.91 8.82
N ASP A 89 -15.22 5.58 8.20
CA ASP A 89 -15.02 6.99 8.45
C ASP A 89 -16.13 7.82 7.84
N GLY A 90 -16.84 7.27 6.88
CA GLY A 90 -17.92 8.00 6.25
C GLY A 90 -19.10 8.21 7.15
N LYS A 91 -19.10 7.54 8.27
CA LYS A 91 -20.19 7.72 9.23
C LYS A 91 -20.16 9.06 9.92
#